data_e193245ea0ecf7ec4db755de430b1fcc
#
_entry.id   e193245ea0ecf7ec4db755de430b1fcc
#
_cell.length_a   1.000
_cell.length_b   1.000
_cell.length_c   1.000
_cell.angle_alpha   90.00
_cell.angle_beta   90.00
_cell.angle_gamma   90.00
#
_symmetry.space_group_name_H-M   'P 1'
#
loop_
_entity.id
_entity.type
_entity.pdbx_description
1 polymer ?
#
loop_
_entity_poly.entity_id
_entity_poly.type
_entity_poly.pdbx_seq_one_letter_code
_entity_poly.pdbx_strand_id
1 'polypeptide(L)'
;MIVRIPKSYIGKEDGAASVEEAIQGAMDIIAEILADDAELRKTARQLAWKDGRIVTKLKKVLEDDETTPYEMYYAYEEAVKNIPPHRILAMNRGENEEVLAVKVEQPEELILAGIHQQYQQKRSAECQQIFEEAARDGWKRLIGLAIEREIRNELTDAGEVQAIKVFSENLHNLLLQAPVKGHTVLGVDPGFRTGCKLAVVDDTGKVLEVGVMYPHP
;
A
#
# COMPACT_ATOMS: atom_id res chain seq x y z
N MET A 1 18.81 5.17 -39.98
CA MET A 1 18.66 3.84 -40.65
C MET A 1 17.27 3.34 -40.29
N ILE A 2 16.41 3.16 -41.26
CA ILE A 2 15.00 2.84 -41.09
C ILE A 2 14.88 1.42 -40.52
N VAL A 3 14.22 1.26 -39.35
CA VAL A 3 13.81 -0.05 -38.84
C VAL A 3 13.01 -0.75 -39.97
N ARG A 4 13.56 -1.81 -40.55
CA ARG A 4 12.87 -2.59 -41.58
C ARG A 4 11.80 -3.46 -40.90
N ILE A 5 10.66 -2.87 -40.60
CA ILE A 5 9.47 -3.68 -40.36
C ILE A 5 9.07 -4.31 -41.68
N PRO A 6 8.97 -5.65 -41.75
CA PRO A 6 8.53 -6.27 -42.98
C PRO A 6 7.18 -5.69 -43.40
N LYS A 7 7.08 -5.23 -44.68
CA LYS A 7 5.84 -4.69 -45.25
C LYS A 7 4.63 -5.64 -45.11
N SER A 8 4.90 -6.91 -44.79
CA SER A 8 3.90 -7.94 -44.54
C SER A 8 3.03 -7.70 -43.28
N TYR A 9 3.44 -6.81 -42.38
CA TYR A 9 2.68 -6.47 -41.14
C TYR A 9 1.89 -5.17 -41.24
N ILE A 10 2.03 -4.44 -42.37
CA ILE A 10 1.35 -3.16 -42.60
C ILE A 10 0.22 -3.37 -43.60
N GLY A 11 -0.98 -2.86 -43.30
CA GLY A 11 -2.10 -2.76 -44.24
C GLY A 11 -2.88 -4.05 -44.50
N LYS A 12 -2.82 -5.06 -43.63
CA LYS A 12 -3.75 -6.20 -43.57
C LYS A 12 -4.94 -5.90 -42.66
N GLU A 13 -6.07 -6.59 -42.87
CA GLU A 13 -7.30 -6.41 -42.06
C GLU A 13 -7.05 -6.49 -40.54
N ASP A 14 -6.04 -7.29 -40.12
CA ASP A 14 -5.60 -7.44 -38.70
C ASP A 14 -4.18 -6.89 -38.48
N GLY A 15 -3.64 -6.04 -39.38
CA GLY A 15 -2.29 -5.49 -39.29
C GLY A 15 -2.27 -4.04 -38.84
N ALA A 16 -1.09 -3.55 -38.45
CA ALA A 16 -0.88 -2.16 -38.11
C ALA A 16 -1.10 -1.25 -39.34
N ALA A 17 -1.76 -0.11 -39.12
CA ALA A 17 -2.03 0.86 -40.20
C ALA A 17 -0.78 1.64 -40.60
N SER A 18 0.21 1.78 -39.67
CA SER A 18 1.48 2.47 -39.95
C SER A 18 2.68 1.75 -39.30
N VAL A 19 3.88 2.21 -39.63
CA VAL A 19 5.14 1.71 -39.03
C VAL A 19 5.19 2.05 -37.55
N GLU A 20 4.74 3.24 -37.17
CA GLU A 20 4.70 3.73 -35.82
C GLU A 20 3.76 2.88 -34.95
N GLU A 21 2.59 2.54 -35.47
CA GLU A 21 1.63 1.66 -34.81
C GLU A 21 2.18 0.23 -34.62
N ALA A 22 2.88 -0.29 -35.62
CA ALA A 22 3.52 -1.60 -35.53
C ALA A 22 4.66 -1.62 -34.51
N ILE A 23 5.43 -0.52 -34.36
CA ILE A 23 6.46 -0.38 -33.32
C ILE A 23 5.81 -0.29 -31.94
N GLN A 24 4.75 0.51 -31.79
CA GLN A 24 4.03 0.63 -30.52
C GLN A 24 3.45 -0.72 -30.09
N GLY A 25 2.81 -1.45 -31.01
CA GLY A 25 2.30 -2.80 -30.71
C GLY A 25 3.40 -3.78 -30.29
N ALA A 26 4.58 -3.69 -30.93
CA ALA A 26 5.73 -4.50 -30.50
C ALA A 26 6.25 -4.11 -29.12
N MET A 27 6.25 -2.82 -28.78
CA MET A 27 6.62 -2.33 -27.44
C MET A 27 5.63 -2.81 -26.39
N ASP A 28 4.34 -2.80 -26.67
CA ASP A 28 3.30 -3.28 -25.76
C ASP A 28 3.47 -4.79 -25.48
N ILE A 29 3.73 -5.59 -26.52
CA ILE A 29 4.01 -7.03 -26.37
C ILE A 29 5.28 -7.27 -25.53
N ILE A 30 6.35 -6.50 -25.77
CA ILE A 30 7.57 -6.59 -24.94
C ILE A 30 7.27 -6.25 -23.50
N ALA A 31 6.50 -5.19 -23.23
CA ALA A 31 6.11 -4.78 -21.89
C ALA A 31 5.31 -5.88 -21.17
N GLU A 32 4.38 -6.54 -21.87
CA GLU A 32 3.61 -7.68 -21.33
C GLU A 32 4.50 -8.88 -21.03
N ILE A 33 5.39 -9.27 -21.94
CA ILE A 33 6.34 -10.37 -21.73
C ILE A 33 7.21 -10.12 -20.50
N LEU A 34 7.72 -8.88 -20.32
CA LEU A 34 8.49 -8.50 -19.15
C LEU A 34 7.63 -8.52 -17.86
N ALA A 35 6.37 -8.11 -17.97
CA ALA A 35 5.45 -8.10 -16.83
C ALA A 35 5.05 -9.51 -16.36
N ASP A 36 5.03 -10.48 -17.27
CA ASP A 36 4.69 -11.88 -16.97
C ASP A 36 5.90 -12.70 -16.53
N ASP A 37 7.13 -12.18 -16.64
CA ASP A 37 8.34 -12.89 -16.21
C ASP A 37 8.42 -12.98 -14.67
N ALA A 38 8.25 -14.18 -14.15
CA ALA A 38 8.23 -14.47 -12.72
C ALA A 38 9.57 -14.17 -12.01
N GLU A 39 10.72 -14.46 -12.66
CA GLU A 39 12.04 -14.19 -12.09
C GLU A 39 12.36 -12.69 -12.08
N LEU A 40 11.95 -11.97 -13.11
CA LEU A 40 12.05 -10.51 -13.15
C LEU A 40 11.22 -9.89 -12.02
N ARG A 41 9.95 -10.28 -11.88
CA ARG A 41 9.07 -9.80 -10.81
C ARG A 41 9.63 -10.08 -9.42
N LYS A 42 10.18 -11.28 -9.22
CA LYS A 42 10.83 -11.66 -7.96
C LYS A 42 12.03 -10.77 -7.65
N THR A 43 12.91 -10.57 -8.62
CA THR A 43 14.10 -9.71 -8.47
C THR A 43 13.71 -8.26 -8.21
N ALA A 44 12.75 -7.73 -8.97
CA ALA A 44 12.25 -6.37 -8.81
C ALA A 44 11.61 -6.17 -7.42
N ARG A 45 10.83 -7.13 -6.93
CA ARG A 45 10.25 -7.12 -5.57
C ARG A 45 11.33 -7.10 -4.50
N GLN A 46 12.37 -7.93 -4.64
CA GLN A 46 13.48 -7.97 -3.70
C GLN A 46 14.25 -6.64 -3.64
N LEU A 47 14.50 -6.02 -4.80
CA LEU A 47 15.14 -4.71 -4.87
C LEU A 47 14.26 -3.62 -4.27
N ALA A 48 12.97 -3.61 -4.59
CA ALA A 48 12.02 -2.64 -4.05
C ALA A 48 11.83 -2.80 -2.53
N TRP A 49 11.85 -4.02 -2.01
CA TRP A 49 11.84 -4.27 -0.57
C TRP A 49 13.11 -3.79 0.13
N LYS A 50 14.27 -4.06 -0.47
CA LYS A 50 15.58 -3.75 0.11
C LYS A 50 15.89 -2.25 0.10
N ASP A 51 15.66 -1.60 -1.05
CA ASP A 51 16.14 -0.26 -1.36
C ASP A 51 15.01 0.74 -1.62
N GLY A 52 13.75 0.28 -1.60
CA GLY A 52 12.57 1.13 -1.73
C GLY A 52 12.29 1.96 -0.49
N ARG A 53 11.54 3.02 -0.67
CA ARG A 53 11.14 3.96 0.39
C ARG A 53 9.64 4.20 0.35
N ILE A 54 9.01 4.26 1.50
CA ILE A 54 7.66 4.80 1.63
C ILE A 54 7.77 6.30 1.74
N VAL A 55 7.01 6.99 0.90
CA VAL A 55 6.95 8.45 0.87
C VAL A 55 5.50 8.87 1.01
N THR A 56 5.24 9.82 1.89
CA THR A 56 3.92 10.41 2.04
C THR A 56 3.96 11.92 1.80
N LYS A 57 2.84 12.44 1.29
CA LYS A 57 2.63 13.86 1.07
C LYS A 57 1.23 14.24 1.49
N LEU A 58 1.07 15.46 1.98
CA LEU A 58 -0.24 16.04 2.21
C LEU A 58 -1.00 16.15 0.88
N LYS A 59 -2.21 15.56 0.83
CA LYS A 59 -3.09 15.58 -0.35
C LYS A 59 -4.13 16.69 -0.25
N LYS A 60 -4.65 16.90 0.98
CA LYS A 60 -5.70 17.88 1.27
C LYS A 60 -5.09 19.26 1.46
N VAL A 61 -5.70 20.29 0.87
CA VAL A 61 -5.39 21.68 1.25
C VAL A 61 -6.07 21.91 2.60
N LEU A 62 -5.26 22.15 3.63
CA LEU A 62 -5.73 22.49 4.98
C LEU A 62 -6.06 23.96 5.05
N GLU A 63 -7.12 24.35 5.78
CA GLU A 63 -7.39 25.72 6.13
C GLU A 63 -6.36 26.21 7.18
N ASP A 64 -6.17 27.53 7.29
CA ASP A 64 -5.32 28.11 8.33
C ASP A 64 -5.82 27.63 9.70
N ASP A 65 -4.92 27.06 10.51
CA ASP A 65 -5.18 26.43 11.81
C ASP A 65 -5.85 25.03 11.80
N GLU A 66 -6.14 24.39 10.66
CA GLU A 66 -6.60 23.02 10.63
C GLU A 66 -5.45 22.04 10.92
N THR A 67 -5.52 21.33 12.05
CA THR A 67 -4.57 20.26 12.40
C THR A 67 -5.21 18.89 12.23
N THR A 68 -4.43 17.92 11.73
CA THR A 68 -4.89 16.53 11.66
C THR A 68 -3.97 15.61 12.46
N PRO A 69 -4.44 14.42 12.87
CA PRO A 69 -3.59 13.44 13.55
C PRO A 69 -2.40 12.94 12.73
N TYR A 70 -2.34 13.33 11.45
CA TYR A 70 -1.35 12.88 10.46
C TYR A 70 -0.25 13.88 10.18
N GLU A 71 -0.12 14.95 10.95
CA GLU A 71 0.84 16.05 10.71
C GLU A 71 2.27 15.53 10.54
N MET A 72 2.69 14.55 11.34
CA MET A 72 4.02 13.95 11.24
C MET A 72 4.28 13.21 9.90
N TYR A 73 3.22 12.96 9.11
CA TYR A 73 3.28 12.27 7.82
C TYR A 73 3.05 13.19 6.62
N TYR A 74 2.93 14.50 6.77
CA TYR A 74 2.70 15.43 5.66
C TYR A 74 3.85 15.48 4.66
N ALA A 75 5.08 15.19 5.13
CA ALA A 75 6.28 15.07 4.31
C ALA A 75 7.21 14.04 4.95
N TYR A 76 6.80 12.77 4.90
CA TYR A 76 7.50 11.68 5.58
C TYR A 76 8.12 10.72 4.58
N GLU A 77 9.31 10.20 4.92
CA GLU A 77 10.03 9.24 4.10
C GLU A 77 10.78 8.25 4.99
N GLU A 78 10.61 6.95 4.72
CA GLU A 78 11.33 5.88 5.43
C GLU A 78 11.57 4.68 4.52
N ALA A 79 12.67 3.94 4.76
CA ALA A 79 12.98 2.72 4.02
C ALA A 79 11.92 1.64 4.29
N VAL A 80 11.43 0.97 3.22
CA VAL A 80 10.42 -0.09 3.29
C VAL A 80 10.75 -1.13 4.36
N LYS A 81 11.99 -1.62 4.37
CA LYS A 81 12.46 -2.67 5.29
C LYS A 81 12.50 -2.28 6.77
N ASN A 82 12.46 -0.99 7.09
CA ASN A 82 12.65 -0.48 8.45
C ASN A 82 11.38 0.10 9.06
N ILE A 83 10.34 0.31 8.23
CA ILE A 83 9.15 1.03 8.68
C ILE A 83 8.40 0.26 9.77
N PRO A 84 8.10 0.91 10.92
CA PRO A 84 7.35 0.28 11.99
C PRO A 84 5.88 0.01 11.58
N PRO A 85 5.33 -1.15 11.98
CA PRO A 85 3.96 -1.55 11.63
C PRO A 85 2.88 -0.50 11.92
N HIS A 86 2.94 0.16 13.09
CA HIS A 86 1.96 1.16 13.48
C HIS A 86 1.96 2.40 12.57
N ARG A 87 3.10 2.76 11.96
CA ARG A 87 3.18 3.88 11.01
C ARG A 87 2.50 3.55 9.70
N ILE A 88 2.64 2.31 9.21
CA ILE A 88 1.91 1.84 8.02
C ILE A 88 0.41 1.99 8.22
N LEU A 89 -0.12 1.51 9.35
CA LEU A 89 -1.56 1.60 9.64
C LEU A 89 -2.03 3.06 9.77
N ALA A 90 -1.21 3.93 10.39
CA ALA A 90 -1.52 5.35 10.48
C ALA A 90 -1.54 6.04 9.10
N MET A 91 -0.55 5.76 8.24
CA MET A 91 -0.51 6.31 6.87
C MET A 91 -1.66 5.79 6.01
N ASN A 92 -1.98 4.49 6.07
CA ASN A 92 -3.12 3.92 5.36
C ASN A 92 -4.44 4.57 5.80
N ARG A 93 -4.59 4.85 7.10
CA ARG A 93 -5.75 5.57 7.61
C ARG A 93 -5.80 7.00 7.08
N GLY A 94 -4.69 7.73 7.11
CA GLY A 94 -4.62 9.09 6.57
C GLY A 94 -4.90 9.15 5.05
N GLU A 95 -4.52 8.10 4.30
CA GLU A 95 -4.84 7.97 2.88
C GLU A 95 -6.34 7.70 2.66
N ASN A 96 -6.95 6.80 3.46
CA ASN A 96 -8.38 6.51 3.40
C ASN A 96 -9.25 7.72 3.78
N GLU A 97 -8.76 8.58 4.67
CA GLU A 97 -9.39 9.85 5.03
C GLU A 97 -9.07 10.99 4.05
N GLU A 98 -8.40 10.68 2.93
CA GLU A 98 -7.99 11.60 1.87
C GLU A 98 -7.08 12.77 2.32
N VAL A 99 -6.45 12.66 3.49
CA VAL A 99 -5.48 13.62 4.01
C VAL A 99 -4.10 13.43 3.41
N LEU A 100 -3.67 12.17 3.26
CA LEU A 100 -2.36 11.80 2.75
C LEU A 100 -2.42 11.15 1.37
N ALA A 101 -1.36 11.34 0.59
CA ALA A 101 -1.00 10.49 -0.54
C ALA A 101 0.20 9.64 -0.11
N VAL A 102 0.08 8.32 -0.23
CA VAL A 102 1.12 7.35 0.17
C VAL A 102 1.63 6.62 -1.05
N LYS A 103 2.94 6.55 -1.22
CA LYS A 103 3.60 5.90 -2.36
C LYS A 103 4.81 5.11 -1.91
N VAL A 104 5.11 4.01 -2.61
CA VAL A 104 6.39 3.31 -2.50
C VAL A 104 7.28 3.76 -3.67
N GLU A 105 8.28 4.57 -3.38
CA GLU A 105 9.33 4.91 -4.33
C GLU A 105 10.29 3.71 -4.45
N GLN A 106 10.43 3.21 -5.67
CA GLN A 106 11.19 2.01 -5.98
C GLN A 106 12.50 2.41 -6.69
N PRO A 107 13.58 1.61 -6.58
CA PRO A 107 14.84 1.88 -7.25
C PRO A 107 14.76 1.56 -8.75
N GLU A 108 13.99 2.36 -9.52
CA GLU A 108 13.68 2.15 -10.94
C GLU A 108 14.92 1.87 -11.78
N GLU A 109 15.97 2.68 -11.64
CA GLU A 109 17.17 2.53 -12.46
C GLU A 109 17.93 1.21 -12.19
N LEU A 110 17.95 0.74 -10.93
CA LEU A 110 18.55 -0.55 -10.59
C LEU A 110 17.74 -1.71 -11.19
N ILE A 111 16.43 -1.60 -11.15
CA ILE A 111 15.52 -2.62 -11.69
C ILE A 111 15.63 -2.66 -13.22
N LEU A 112 15.61 -1.50 -13.88
CA LEU A 112 15.81 -1.42 -15.33
C LEU A 112 17.16 -1.96 -15.76
N ALA A 113 18.24 -1.68 -15.00
CA ALA A 113 19.55 -2.26 -15.26
C ALA A 113 19.52 -3.81 -15.14
N GLY A 114 18.80 -4.35 -14.17
CA GLY A 114 18.56 -5.79 -14.04
C GLY A 114 17.83 -6.39 -15.23
N ILE A 115 16.79 -5.72 -15.74
CA ILE A 115 16.07 -6.12 -16.96
C ILE A 115 17.03 -6.16 -18.14
N HIS A 116 17.83 -5.12 -18.34
CA HIS A 116 18.84 -5.09 -19.40
C HIS A 116 19.82 -6.25 -19.31
N GLN A 117 20.31 -6.56 -18.12
CA GLN A 117 21.25 -7.65 -17.91
C GLN A 117 20.60 -9.03 -18.20
N GLN A 118 19.38 -9.26 -17.73
CA GLN A 118 18.66 -10.52 -17.93
C GLN A 118 18.31 -10.77 -19.39
N TYR A 119 17.93 -9.72 -20.11
CA TYR A 119 17.53 -9.78 -21.52
C TYR A 119 18.63 -9.33 -22.49
N GLN A 120 19.90 -9.41 -22.06
CA GLN A 120 21.03 -9.01 -22.89
C GLN A 120 21.15 -9.91 -24.13
N GLN A 121 20.88 -9.32 -25.30
CA GLN A 121 21.01 -9.97 -26.60
C GLN A 121 21.76 -9.04 -27.57
N LYS A 122 22.38 -9.61 -28.61
CA LYS A 122 22.95 -8.82 -29.72
C LYS A 122 21.81 -8.19 -30.52
N ARG A 123 21.56 -6.91 -30.32
CA ARG A 123 20.56 -6.10 -31.03
C ARG A 123 21.24 -4.99 -31.83
N SER A 124 20.56 -4.46 -32.87
CA SER A 124 20.97 -3.19 -33.46
C SER A 124 20.70 -2.05 -32.45
N ALA A 125 21.36 -0.91 -32.63
CA ALA A 125 21.17 0.24 -31.73
C ALA A 125 19.72 0.70 -31.68
N GLU A 126 19.03 0.69 -32.82
CA GLU A 126 17.61 1.05 -32.90
C GLU A 126 16.70 0.05 -32.11
N CYS A 127 16.95 -1.26 -32.27
CA CYS A 127 16.21 -2.29 -31.54
C CYS A 127 16.50 -2.22 -30.03
N GLN A 128 17.71 -1.85 -29.66
CA GLN A 128 18.08 -1.65 -28.26
C GLN A 128 17.30 -0.47 -27.66
N GLN A 129 17.21 0.66 -28.36
CA GLN A 129 16.44 1.81 -27.90
C GLN A 129 14.96 1.47 -27.75
N ILE A 130 14.34 0.78 -28.72
CA ILE A 130 12.94 0.34 -28.64
C ILE A 130 12.72 -0.57 -27.42
N PHE A 131 13.64 -1.49 -27.15
CA PHE A 131 13.56 -2.36 -25.99
C PHE A 131 13.65 -1.57 -24.67
N GLU A 132 14.54 -0.60 -24.58
CA GLU A 132 14.69 0.25 -23.39
C GLU A 132 13.43 1.09 -23.12
N GLU A 133 12.85 1.66 -24.17
CA GLU A 133 11.60 2.41 -24.08
C GLU A 133 10.44 1.48 -23.66
N ALA A 134 10.33 0.28 -24.25
CA ALA A 134 9.33 -0.71 -23.89
C ALA A 134 9.49 -1.21 -22.43
N ALA A 135 10.73 -1.46 -21.99
CA ALA A 135 11.01 -1.89 -20.63
C ALA A 135 10.65 -0.80 -19.60
N ARG A 136 10.97 0.46 -19.89
CA ARG A 136 10.62 1.61 -19.04
C ARG A 136 9.11 1.83 -18.97
N ASP A 137 8.43 1.71 -20.11
CA ASP A 137 6.98 1.82 -20.17
C ASP A 137 6.29 0.67 -19.43
N GLY A 138 6.70 -0.58 -19.67
CA GLY A 138 6.21 -1.77 -18.95
C GLY A 138 6.44 -1.69 -17.46
N TRP A 139 7.60 -1.16 -17.03
CA TRP A 139 7.86 -0.87 -15.62
C TRP A 139 6.83 0.11 -15.06
N LYS A 140 6.65 1.26 -15.69
CA LYS A 140 5.77 2.33 -15.19
C LYS A 140 4.30 1.94 -15.17
N ARG A 141 3.82 1.26 -16.20
CA ARG A 141 2.39 0.94 -16.35
C ARG A 141 1.98 -0.38 -15.69
N LEU A 142 2.86 -1.37 -15.63
CA LEU A 142 2.50 -2.73 -15.24
C LEU A 142 3.27 -3.18 -13.99
N ILE A 143 4.59 -3.37 -14.10
CA ILE A 143 5.38 -4.05 -13.07
C ILE A 143 5.49 -3.22 -11.80
N GLY A 144 5.88 -1.96 -11.91
CA GLY A 144 6.10 -1.07 -10.76
C GLY A 144 4.85 -0.87 -9.93
N LEU A 145 3.69 -0.67 -10.58
CA LEU A 145 2.41 -0.53 -9.88
C LEU A 145 1.97 -1.82 -9.18
N ALA A 146 2.23 -2.98 -9.79
CA ALA A 146 1.92 -4.27 -9.19
C ALA A 146 2.79 -4.52 -7.95
N ILE A 147 4.11 -4.28 -8.04
CA ILE A 147 5.05 -4.45 -6.94
C ILE A 147 4.76 -3.45 -5.81
N GLU A 148 4.44 -2.20 -6.10
CA GLU A 148 4.03 -1.22 -5.10
C GLU A 148 2.82 -1.74 -4.28
N ARG A 149 1.81 -2.25 -4.96
CA ARG A 149 0.61 -2.82 -4.33
C ARG A 149 0.95 -4.04 -3.48
N GLU A 150 1.78 -4.95 -4.00
CA GLU A 150 2.23 -6.14 -3.27
C GLU A 150 2.97 -5.75 -1.97
N ILE A 151 3.92 -4.82 -2.04
CA ILE A 151 4.66 -4.33 -0.87
C ILE A 151 3.73 -3.67 0.15
N ARG A 152 2.82 -2.82 -0.31
CA ARG A 152 1.86 -2.14 0.59
C ARG A 152 0.94 -3.12 1.30
N ASN A 153 0.46 -4.15 0.58
CA ASN A 153 -0.37 -5.19 1.18
C ASN A 153 0.42 -5.98 2.24
N GLU A 154 1.63 -6.42 1.92
CA GLU A 154 2.47 -7.18 2.85
C GLU A 154 2.80 -6.39 4.13
N LEU A 155 3.11 -5.09 3.99
CA LEU A 155 3.33 -4.20 5.13
C LEU A 155 2.05 -3.99 5.95
N THR A 156 0.90 -3.89 5.31
CA THR A 156 -0.40 -3.73 5.97
C THR A 156 -0.75 -4.99 6.77
N ASP A 157 -0.63 -6.16 6.16
CA ASP A 157 -0.90 -7.45 6.80
C ASP A 157 0.00 -7.64 8.05
N ALA A 158 1.30 -7.34 7.91
CA ALA A 158 2.22 -7.38 9.04
C ALA A 158 1.85 -6.36 10.13
N GLY A 159 1.40 -5.19 9.72
CA GLY A 159 0.89 -4.12 10.61
C GLY A 159 -0.32 -4.56 11.42
N GLU A 160 -1.30 -5.16 10.74
CA GLU A 160 -2.54 -5.65 11.36
C GLU A 160 -2.29 -6.79 12.36
N VAL A 161 -1.45 -7.76 11.99
CA VAL A 161 -1.06 -8.86 12.90
C VAL A 161 -0.43 -8.31 14.18
N GLN A 162 0.48 -7.36 14.07
CA GLN A 162 1.12 -6.74 15.24
C GLN A 162 0.13 -5.93 16.06
N ALA A 163 -0.77 -5.18 15.43
CA ALA A 163 -1.79 -4.40 16.12
C ALA A 163 -2.76 -5.28 16.90
N ILE A 164 -3.22 -6.38 16.32
CA ILE A 164 -4.09 -7.37 16.99
C ILE A 164 -3.37 -7.97 18.21
N LYS A 165 -2.09 -8.30 18.08
CA LYS A 165 -1.31 -8.83 19.20
C LYS A 165 -1.25 -7.85 20.38
N VAL A 166 -0.87 -6.60 20.10
CA VAL A 166 -0.81 -5.54 21.13
C VAL A 166 -2.18 -5.29 21.74
N PHE A 167 -3.24 -5.24 20.93
CA PHE A 167 -4.59 -5.10 21.44
C PHE A 167 -5.00 -6.25 22.36
N SER A 168 -4.70 -7.49 21.97
CA SER A 168 -4.99 -8.69 22.76
C SER A 168 -4.28 -8.66 24.12
N GLU A 169 -2.99 -8.28 24.13
CA GLU A 169 -2.23 -8.15 25.38
C GLU A 169 -2.81 -7.04 26.29
N ASN A 170 -3.16 -5.90 25.74
CA ASN A 170 -3.76 -4.80 26.50
C ASN A 170 -5.15 -5.17 27.05
N LEU A 171 -5.98 -5.83 26.23
CA LEU A 171 -7.30 -6.30 26.65
C LEU A 171 -7.19 -7.34 27.76
N HIS A 172 -6.27 -8.30 27.62
CA HIS A 172 -6.01 -9.30 28.65
C HIS A 172 -5.64 -8.63 30.00
N ASN A 173 -4.72 -7.67 29.96
CA ASN A 173 -4.29 -6.94 31.17
C ASN A 173 -5.45 -6.13 31.77
N LEU A 174 -6.29 -5.52 30.94
CA LEU A 174 -7.47 -4.78 31.39
C LEU A 174 -8.49 -5.69 32.05
N LEU A 175 -8.80 -6.82 31.45
CA LEU A 175 -9.78 -7.79 31.99
C LEU A 175 -9.32 -8.47 33.28
N LEU A 176 -8.00 -8.58 33.51
CA LEU A 176 -7.42 -9.14 34.72
C LEU A 176 -7.18 -8.11 35.85
N GLN A 177 -7.58 -6.85 35.63
CA GLN A 177 -7.49 -5.86 36.73
C GLN A 177 -8.36 -6.28 37.92
N ALA A 178 -7.79 -6.14 39.10
CA ALA A 178 -8.54 -6.44 40.34
C ALA A 178 -9.72 -5.47 40.51
N PRO A 179 -10.87 -5.95 41.01
CA PRO A 179 -12.00 -5.11 41.34
C PRO A 179 -11.61 -3.99 42.32
N VAL A 180 -12.31 -2.87 42.26
CA VAL A 180 -12.11 -1.77 43.20
C VAL A 180 -12.60 -2.18 44.56
N LYS A 181 -11.66 -2.42 45.49
CA LYS A 181 -11.98 -2.92 46.85
C LYS A 181 -12.75 -1.90 47.65
N GLY A 182 -13.78 -2.41 48.40
CA GLY A 182 -14.56 -1.60 49.34
C GLY A 182 -15.52 -0.60 48.69
N HIS A 183 -15.76 -0.70 47.40
CA HIS A 183 -16.67 0.19 46.69
C HIS A 183 -17.67 -0.59 45.83
N THR A 184 -18.89 -0.10 45.79
CA THR A 184 -19.87 -0.49 44.77
C THR A 184 -19.68 0.41 43.55
N VAL A 185 -19.52 -0.18 42.38
CA VAL A 185 -19.20 0.53 41.14
C VAL A 185 -20.38 0.47 40.19
N LEU A 186 -20.78 1.61 39.63
CA LEU A 186 -21.70 1.70 38.51
C LEU A 186 -20.92 1.79 37.19
N GLY A 187 -20.96 0.73 36.38
CA GLY A 187 -20.44 0.73 35.02
C GLY A 187 -21.48 1.30 34.05
N VAL A 188 -21.06 2.19 33.14
CA VAL A 188 -21.90 2.81 32.12
C VAL A 188 -21.25 2.60 30.77
N ASP A 189 -21.96 1.93 29.84
CA ASP A 189 -21.54 1.74 28.44
C ASP A 189 -22.49 2.56 27.53
N PRO A 190 -22.05 3.73 27.03
CA PRO A 190 -22.89 4.59 26.21
C PRO A 190 -23.15 4.02 24.83
N GLY A 191 -24.43 3.89 24.46
CA GLY A 191 -24.86 3.47 23.13
C GLY A 191 -25.76 4.53 22.48
N PHE A 192 -25.41 4.96 21.27
CA PHE A 192 -26.14 6.03 20.55
C PHE A 192 -27.57 5.65 20.19
N ARG A 193 -27.83 4.40 19.85
CA ARG A 193 -29.18 3.94 19.41
C ARG A 193 -29.89 3.07 20.42
N THR A 194 -29.14 2.35 21.26
CA THR A 194 -29.67 1.34 22.17
C THR A 194 -29.75 1.81 23.62
N GLY A 195 -29.43 3.08 23.85
CA GLY A 195 -29.31 3.63 25.19
C GLY A 195 -28.01 3.24 25.92
N CYS A 196 -27.75 3.84 27.05
CA CYS A 196 -26.60 3.53 27.91
C CYS A 196 -26.93 2.26 28.69
N LYS A 197 -26.11 1.22 28.54
CA LYS A 197 -26.21 0.00 29.36
C LYS A 197 -25.54 0.28 30.73
N LEU A 198 -26.19 -0.17 31.77
CA LEU A 198 -25.76 0.06 33.16
C LEU A 198 -25.54 -1.30 33.84
N ALA A 199 -24.49 -1.39 34.62
CA ALA A 199 -24.29 -2.52 35.53
C ALA A 199 -23.73 -2.06 36.86
N VAL A 200 -24.35 -2.48 37.97
CA VAL A 200 -23.86 -2.26 39.31
C VAL A 200 -23.14 -3.50 39.80
N VAL A 201 -21.90 -3.33 40.24
CA VAL A 201 -21.07 -4.44 40.75
C VAL A 201 -20.61 -4.10 42.20
N ASP A 202 -20.50 -5.16 43.03
CA ASP A 202 -19.93 -5.01 44.38
C ASP A 202 -18.38 -5.01 44.34
N ASP A 203 -17.77 -4.92 45.51
CA ASP A 203 -16.32 -4.87 45.70
C ASP A 203 -15.59 -6.18 45.35
N THR A 204 -16.34 -7.25 45.07
CA THR A 204 -15.80 -8.54 44.58
C THR A 204 -15.93 -8.69 43.07
N GLY A 205 -16.59 -7.73 42.40
CA GLY A 205 -16.92 -7.79 40.99
C GLY A 205 -18.20 -8.54 40.64
N LYS A 206 -19.00 -8.96 41.67
CA LYS A 206 -20.30 -9.62 41.43
C LYS A 206 -21.32 -8.59 40.95
N VAL A 207 -22.00 -8.91 39.86
CA VAL A 207 -23.08 -8.06 39.31
C VAL A 207 -24.28 -8.10 40.26
N LEU A 208 -24.69 -6.95 40.72
CA LEU A 208 -25.86 -6.77 41.63
C LEU A 208 -27.11 -6.46 40.81
N GLU A 209 -27.01 -5.57 39.83
CA GLU A 209 -28.12 -5.13 38.98
C GLU A 209 -27.65 -4.69 37.61
N VAL A 210 -28.53 -4.81 36.61
CA VAL A 210 -28.31 -4.31 35.26
C VAL A 210 -29.52 -3.49 34.79
N GLY A 211 -29.27 -2.49 33.95
CA GLY A 211 -30.31 -1.62 33.44
C GLY A 211 -29.93 -0.95 32.12
N VAL A 212 -30.86 -0.18 31.57
CA VAL A 212 -30.65 0.68 30.42
C VAL A 212 -31.20 2.06 30.70
N MET A 213 -30.45 3.09 30.40
CA MET A 213 -30.84 4.48 30.54
C MET A 213 -30.82 5.16 29.16
N TYR A 214 -31.83 5.95 28.88
CA TYR A 214 -31.91 6.78 27.68
C TYR A 214 -31.74 8.25 28.10
N PRO A 215 -30.52 8.83 27.98
CA PRO A 215 -30.25 10.19 28.44
C PRO A 215 -30.89 11.28 27.58
N HIS A 216 -31.36 10.91 26.37
CA HIS A 216 -32.09 11.80 25.46
C HIS A 216 -33.40 11.16 25.05
N PRO A 217 -34.50 11.96 24.98
CA PRO A 217 -35.79 11.49 24.49
C PRO A 217 -35.78 11.14 23.00
#